data_5ae5cdac24969707afd0656c8d01dce1
#
_entry.id   5ae5cdac24969707afd0656c8d01dce1
#
_cell.length_a   1.000
_cell.length_b   1.000
_cell.length_c   1.000
_cell.angle_alpha   90.00
_cell.angle_beta   90.00
_cell.angle_gamma   90.00
#
_symmetry.space_group_name_H-M   'P 1'
#
loop_
_entity.id
_entity.type
_entity.pdbx_description
1 polymer ?
#
loop_
_entity_poly.entity_id
_entity_poly.type
_entity_poly.pdbx_seq_one_letter_code
_entity_poly.pdbx_strand_id
1 'polypeptide(L)'
;MRARQGIDAGAERRRVTGFGRLDNGLREASDWYLWGPYLSERQWGTVREDYSAGGDAWNYLPHDHARSRAYRWGEDGLAGFCDVEQRLCLALALWNGRDPILKERAFGLTGAEGNHGEDVKEYWWYLDALPSHAWNTWRYHYPQRAFPYQQLLDENRRRSRFDLEYELLDTGAFDEDRYWIVDVCYAKAEPTDILMTVSATNAGPETEILHVLPTLWYRNTWSWDVGTTPPTLAAGAAGAVSVEHPFLGELELLAGPAPHGGQPELLFCDNETNVARLYDAPGGPRFPKDAINDRVVSGAETVNPQRRGTKCAAWYRLSVQPGETAELRLRLRPAGIGSDPASALGADFTSVLDARRAEADEFYAELSPATASADEVAVMRQAFAGLLWTKQFYYYNVADWLERFY
;
A
#
# COMPACT_ATOMS: atom_id res chain seq x y z
N MET A 1 3.67 34.40 21.67
CA MET A 1 3.48 34.51 20.20
C MET A 1 4.75 34.03 19.52
N ARG A 2 4.83 32.76 19.16
CA ARG A 2 5.90 32.26 18.29
C ARG A 2 5.54 32.67 16.87
N ALA A 3 6.45 33.33 16.19
CA ALA A 3 6.31 33.68 14.79
C ALA A 3 5.99 32.43 14.01
N ARG A 4 4.85 32.39 13.32
CA ARG A 4 4.60 31.41 12.25
C ARG A 4 5.71 31.62 11.24
N GLN A 5 6.64 30.66 11.12
CA GLN A 5 7.50 30.62 9.95
C GLN A 5 6.56 30.69 8.75
N GLY A 6 6.77 31.68 7.88
CA GLY A 6 5.88 31.91 6.76
C GLY A 6 5.80 30.64 5.91
N ILE A 7 4.59 30.11 5.81
CA ILE A 7 4.26 29.02 4.89
C ILE A 7 4.53 29.57 3.51
N ASP A 8 5.25 28.82 2.70
CA ASP A 8 5.61 29.26 1.36
C ASP A 8 4.43 29.05 0.41
N ALA A 9 3.60 30.09 0.29
CA ALA A 9 2.49 30.12 -0.65
C ALA A 9 2.96 29.79 -2.06
N GLY A 10 2.49 28.66 -2.58
CA GLY A 10 2.87 28.14 -3.89
C GLY A 10 3.97 27.08 -3.89
N ALA A 11 4.35 26.51 -2.74
CA ALA A 11 5.30 25.40 -2.69
C ALA A 11 4.86 24.22 -3.59
N GLU A 12 3.58 23.82 -3.51
CA GLU A 12 3.03 22.78 -4.35
C GLU A 12 3.01 23.17 -5.83
N ARG A 13 2.65 24.40 -6.15
CA ARG A 13 2.67 24.89 -7.55
C ARG A 13 4.06 24.81 -8.17
N ARG A 14 5.12 25.05 -7.39
CA ARG A 14 6.51 24.87 -7.89
C ARG A 14 6.86 23.44 -8.12
N ARG A 15 6.42 22.52 -7.24
CA ARG A 15 6.67 21.07 -7.41
C ARG A 15 6.03 20.52 -8.67
N VAL A 16 4.86 21.02 -9.06
CA VAL A 16 4.12 20.56 -10.25
C VAL A 16 4.43 21.34 -11.51
N THR A 17 5.34 22.31 -11.48
CA THR A 17 5.73 23.08 -12.67
C THR A 17 6.24 22.16 -13.77
N GLY A 18 5.65 22.26 -14.96
CA GLY A 18 6.01 21.42 -16.12
C GLY A 18 5.25 20.09 -16.22
N PHE A 19 4.53 19.68 -15.19
CA PHE A 19 3.71 18.47 -15.25
C PHE A 19 2.48 18.65 -16.14
N GLY A 20 2.12 17.63 -16.92
CA GLY A 20 0.91 17.63 -17.75
C GLY A 20 1.06 18.33 -19.08
N ARG A 21 2.24 18.74 -19.50
CA ARG A 21 2.50 19.16 -20.88
C ARG A 21 2.60 17.92 -21.75
N LEU A 22 1.58 17.67 -22.55
CA LEU A 22 1.48 16.47 -23.41
C LEU A 22 2.64 16.29 -24.37
N ASP A 23 3.27 17.39 -24.82
CA ASP A 23 4.36 17.38 -25.80
C ASP A 23 5.66 16.76 -25.28
N ASN A 24 5.90 16.81 -23.96
CA ASN A 24 7.16 16.40 -23.34
C ASN A 24 7.01 15.21 -22.39
N GLY A 25 5.78 14.79 -22.10
CA GLY A 25 5.47 13.70 -21.20
C GLY A 25 6.03 13.90 -19.80
N LEU A 26 6.36 12.81 -19.12
CA LEU A 26 6.98 12.84 -17.77
C LEU A 26 8.43 13.36 -17.77
N ARG A 27 9.06 13.54 -18.93
CA ARG A 27 10.47 14.00 -19.03
C ARG A 27 10.71 15.40 -18.48
N GLU A 28 9.67 16.24 -18.49
CA GLU A 28 9.74 17.60 -17.92
C GLU A 28 9.00 17.69 -16.56
N ALA A 29 8.45 16.59 -16.08
CA ALA A 29 7.93 16.54 -14.71
C ALA A 29 9.07 16.70 -13.71
N SER A 30 8.82 17.37 -12.59
CA SER A 30 9.80 17.48 -11.52
C SER A 30 10.05 16.11 -10.88
N ASP A 31 11.20 15.94 -10.21
CA ASP A 31 11.56 14.69 -9.53
C ASP A 31 10.54 14.28 -8.44
N TRP A 32 9.66 15.19 -8.03
CA TRP A 32 8.56 14.89 -7.09
C TRP A 32 7.60 13.80 -7.60
N TYR A 33 7.52 13.58 -8.90
CA TYR A 33 6.71 12.52 -9.49
C TYR A 33 7.39 11.15 -9.53
N LEU A 34 8.68 11.08 -9.21
CA LEU A 34 9.40 9.80 -9.19
C LEU A 34 8.81 8.80 -8.19
N TRP A 35 8.16 9.30 -7.14
CA TRP A 35 7.49 8.49 -6.13
C TRP A 35 6.07 8.99 -5.87
N GLY A 36 5.12 8.06 -5.84
CA GLY A 36 3.70 8.37 -5.63
C GLY A 36 2.84 7.12 -5.45
N PRO A 37 1.53 7.29 -5.33
CA PRO A 37 0.59 6.19 -5.16
C PRO A 37 0.27 5.51 -6.51
N TYR A 38 1.27 4.99 -7.18
CA TYR A 38 1.14 4.29 -8.46
C TYR A 38 0.79 2.81 -8.30
N LEU A 39 0.71 2.34 -7.07
CA LEU A 39 0.23 1.02 -6.67
C LEU A 39 -1.15 1.20 -6.03
N SER A 40 -2.22 0.92 -6.77
CA SER A 40 -3.58 1.10 -6.28
C SER A 40 -4.15 -0.19 -5.71
N GLU A 41 -5.13 -0.07 -4.81
CA GLU A 41 -5.89 -1.20 -4.27
C GLU A 41 -6.61 -1.99 -5.37
N ARG A 42 -6.84 -1.39 -6.53
CA ARG A 42 -7.52 -1.99 -7.67
C ARG A 42 -6.58 -2.65 -8.70
N GLN A 43 -5.29 -2.75 -8.40
CA GLN A 43 -4.29 -3.35 -9.30
C GLN A 43 -4.66 -4.79 -9.68
N TRP A 44 -5.33 -5.51 -8.79
CA TRP A 44 -5.86 -6.84 -9.03
C TRP A 44 -6.76 -6.94 -10.27
N GLY A 45 -7.63 -5.95 -10.52
CA GLY A 45 -8.46 -5.90 -11.73
C GLY A 45 -7.61 -5.89 -12.99
N THR A 46 -6.58 -5.05 -13.05
CA THR A 46 -5.64 -4.98 -14.18
C THR A 46 -4.92 -6.32 -14.41
N VAL A 47 -4.47 -6.98 -13.34
CA VAL A 47 -3.82 -8.29 -13.43
C VAL A 47 -4.76 -9.34 -14.01
N ARG A 48 -6.00 -9.37 -13.58
CA ARG A 48 -7.01 -10.30 -14.12
C ARG A 48 -7.24 -10.11 -15.61
N GLU A 49 -7.38 -8.87 -16.05
CA GLU A 49 -7.59 -8.53 -17.46
C GLU A 49 -6.39 -8.91 -18.32
N ASP A 50 -5.17 -8.65 -17.87
CA ASP A 50 -3.94 -8.95 -18.62
C ASP A 50 -3.71 -10.45 -18.77
N TYR A 51 -3.98 -11.24 -17.73
CA TYR A 51 -3.69 -12.69 -17.74
C TYR A 51 -4.82 -13.55 -18.28
N SER A 52 -6.01 -13.02 -18.51
CA SER A 52 -7.15 -13.82 -18.97
C SER A 52 -7.14 -13.98 -20.51
N ALA A 53 -6.44 -14.96 -21.02
CA ALA A 53 -6.33 -15.24 -22.45
C ALA A 53 -7.69 -15.46 -23.15
N GLY A 54 -8.71 -15.92 -22.45
CA GLY A 54 -10.06 -16.13 -22.94
C GLY A 54 -11.04 -14.99 -22.70
N GLY A 55 -10.57 -13.87 -22.13
CA GLY A 55 -11.43 -12.72 -21.76
C GLY A 55 -12.28 -12.95 -20.51
N ASP A 56 -12.06 -14.04 -19.76
CA ASP A 56 -12.74 -14.32 -18.49
C ASP A 56 -11.93 -13.74 -17.32
N ALA A 57 -11.80 -12.42 -17.30
CA ALA A 57 -11.01 -11.69 -16.32
C ALA A 57 -11.46 -11.99 -14.87
N TRP A 58 -12.75 -12.14 -14.65
CA TRP A 58 -13.32 -12.29 -13.32
C TRP A 58 -13.03 -13.63 -12.63
N ASN A 59 -12.86 -14.71 -13.41
CA ASN A 59 -12.60 -16.05 -12.86
C ASN A 59 -11.14 -16.49 -13.00
N TYR A 60 -10.32 -15.74 -13.75
CA TYR A 60 -8.98 -16.20 -14.13
C TYR A 60 -8.01 -16.34 -12.96
N LEU A 61 -8.02 -15.38 -12.03
CA LEU A 61 -7.21 -15.42 -10.81
C LEU A 61 -8.11 -15.37 -9.59
N PRO A 62 -8.46 -16.51 -8.98
CA PRO A 62 -9.22 -16.53 -7.74
C PRO A 62 -8.52 -15.72 -6.64
N HIS A 63 -9.29 -15.08 -5.79
CA HIS A 63 -8.80 -14.25 -4.69
C HIS A 63 -7.75 -14.98 -3.82
N ASP A 64 -7.96 -16.29 -3.58
CA ASP A 64 -7.04 -17.12 -2.79
C ASP A 64 -5.63 -17.24 -3.41
N HIS A 65 -5.51 -17.14 -4.73
CA HIS A 65 -4.22 -17.25 -5.40
C HIS A 65 -3.35 -16.01 -5.24
N ALA A 66 -3.94 -14.85 -4.98
CA ALA A 66 -3.25 -13.57 -5.00
C ALA A 66 -2.07 -13.49 -4.02
N ARG A 67 -2.23 -14.04 -2.80
CA ARG A 67 -1.14 -14.04 -1.81
C ARG A 67 0.07 -14.87 -2.19
N SER A 68 -0.12 -15.86 -3.07
CA SER A 68 0.91 -16.84 -3.45
C SER A 68 1.51 -16.61 -4.84
N ARG A 69 0.92 -15.74 -5.65
CA ARG A 69 1.33 -15.48 -7.03
C ARG A 69 1.97 -14.10 -7.17
N ALA A 70 3.18 -14.06 -7.70
CA ALA A 70 3.83 -12.81 -8.08
C ALA A 70 3.32 -12.36 -9.46
N TYR A 71 3.10 -11.05 -9.62
CA TYR A 71 2.50 -10.48 -10.80
C TYR A 71 3.49 -9.75 -11.68
N ARG A 72 3.20 -9.71 -12.97
CA ARG A 72 3.98 -8.96 -13.94
C ARG A 72 3.75 -7.45 -13.83
N TRP A 73 2.51 -7.06 -13.61
CA TRP A 73 2.09 -5.67 -13.72
C TRP A 73 2.40 -4.85 -12.48
N GLY A 74 2.44 -5.39 -11.38
CA GLY A 74 2.56 -4.77 -10.09
C GLY A 74 1.83 -5.61 -9.09
N GLU A 75 2.03 -5.30 -7.85
CA GLU A 75 1.46 -6.04 -6.74
C GLU A 75 0.40 -5.18 -6.08
N ASP A 76 -0.58 -5.82 -5.48
CA ASP A 76 -1.52 -5.16 -4.59
C ASP A 76 -0.87 -4.83 -3.25
N GLY A 77 -1.46 -3.89 -2.56
CA GLY A 77 -1.08 -3.51 -1.20
C GLY A 77 -2.03 -2.42 -0.71
N LEU A 78 -2.34 -2.42 0.59
CA LEU A 78 -3.16 -1.37 1.18
C LEU A 78 -2.36 -0.07 1.23
N ALA A 79 -2.97 1.05 0.83
CA ALA A 79 -2.33 2.37 0.79
C ALA A 79 -0.97 2.34 0.07
N GLY A 80 -0.88 1.69 -1.08
CA GLY A 80 0.37 1.48 -1.78
C GLY A 80 1.05 2.74 -2.29
N PHE A 81 2.39 2.79 -2.19
CA PHE A 81 3.24 3.88 -2.65
C PHE A 81 4.51 3.29 -3.29
N CYS A 82 4.93 3.78 -4.44
CA CYS A 82 6.07 3.21 -5.16
C CYS A 82 6.75 4.24 -6.05
N ASP A 83 7.91 3.89 -6.62
CA ASP A 83 8.48 4.67 -7.71
C ASP A 83 7.62 4.59 -8.98
N VAL A 84 7.82 5.52 -9.91
CA VAL A 84 7.00 5.68 -11.11
C VAL A 84 7.01 4.46 -12.04
N GLU A 85 7.97 3.56 -11.90
CA GLU A 85 8.06 2.31 -12.66
C GLU A 85 7.71 1.07 -11.82
N GLN A 86 7.22 1.26 -10.60
CA GLN A 86 6.93 0.19 -9.64
C GLN A 86 8.08 -0.80 -9.42
N ARG A 87 9.32 -0.33 -9.41
CA ARG A 87 10.47 -1.18 -9.10
C ARG A 87 10.51 -1.58 -7.64
N LEU A 88 10.24 -0.60 -6.76
CA LEU A 88 10.17 -0.80 -5.31
C LEU A 88 8.83 -0.28 -4.78
N CYS A 89 8.09 -1.14 -4.12
CA CYS A 89 6.76 -0.87 -3.60
C CYS A 89 6.76 -0.90 -2.07
N LEU A 90 6.10 0.09 -1.47
CA LEU A 90 5.83 0.19 -0.03
C LEU A 90 4.32 0.23 0.17
N ALA A 91 3.79 -0.65 0.99
CA ALA A 91 2.37 -0.70 1.31
C ALA A 91 2.13 -1.28 2.71
N LEU A 92 0.87 -1.43 3.08
CA LEU A 92 0.46 -1.97 4.35
C LEU A 92 -0.18 -3.35 4.17
N ALA A 93 0.12 -4.27 5.10
CA ALA A 93 -0.67 -5.46 5.34
C ALA A 93 -1.15 -5.45 6.80
N LEU A 94 -2.31 -6.04 7.05
CA LEU A 94 -2.94 -6.09 8.37
C LEU A 94 -3.38 -7.51 8.72
N TRP A 95 -3.47 -7.80 10.01
CA TRP A 95 -4.10 -9.03 10.49
C TRP A 95 -4.74 -8.81 11.87
N ASN A 96 -6.02 -9.14 11.97
CA ASN A 96 -6.81 -8.97 13.19
C ASN A 96 -6.73 -10.18 14.15
N GLY A 97 -5.85 -11.16 13.87
CA GLY A 97 -5.71 -12.37 14.67
C GLY A 97 -6.79 -13.43 14.43
N ARG A 98 -7.76 -13.16 13.54
CA ARG A 98 -8.93 -14.03 13.28
C ARG A 98 -9.10 -14.39 11.80
N ASP A 99 -8.57 -13.57 10.90
CA ASP A 99 -8.65 -13.82 9.47
C ASP A 99 -7.81 -15.03 9.07
N PRO A 100 -8.23 -15.81 8.06
CA PRO A 100 -7.47 -16.95 7.57
C PRO A 100 -6.22 -16.55 6.78
N ILE A 101 -6.12 -15.29 6.36
CA ILE A 101 -5.02 -14.72 5.58
C ILE A 101 -4.71 -13.29 6.03
N LEU A 102 -3.52 -12.79 5.70
CA LEU A 102 -3.21 -11.38 5.82
C LEU A 102 -4.13 -10.55 4.92
N LYS A 103 -4.61 -9.43 5.42
CA LYS A 103 -5.28 -8.40 4.64
C LYS A 103 -4.20 -7.56 3.93
N GLU A 104 -3.91 -7.94 2.70
CA GLU A 104 -3.00 -7.22 1.79
C GLU A 104 -3.76 -6.50 0.67
N ARG A 105 -5.06 -6.75 0.53
CA ARG A 105 -5.93 -6.24 -0.52
C ARG A 105 -7.30 -5.87 0.01
N ALA A 106 -7.85 -4.77 -0.48
CA ALA A 106 -9.22 -4.34 -0.25
C ALA A 106 -10.10 -4.54 -1.51
N PHE A 107 -9.68 -5.43 -2.42
CA PHE A 107 -10.30 -5.67 -3.71
C PHE A 107 -10.02 -7.11 -4.19
N GLY A 108 -10.86 -7.67 -5.04
CA GLY A 108 -10.59 -8.93 -5.72
C GLY A 108 -11.49 -10.11 -5.35
N LEU A 109 -12.43 -9.98 -4.41
CA LEU A 109 -13.43 -11.00 -4.12
C LEU A 109 -14.66 -10.79 -5.02
N THR A 110 -14.67 -11.38 -6.21
CA THR A 110 -15.64 -11.11 -7.27
C THR A 110 -15.82 -12.27 -8.25
N GLY A 111 -16.51 -12.05 -9.33
CA GLY A 111 -16.73 -12.98 -10.45
C GLY A 111 -17.82 -14.00 -10.13
N ALA A 112 -17.54 -15.29 -10.33
CA ALA A 112 -18.43 -16.37 -9.90
C ALA A 112 -18.66 -16.35 -8.38
N GLU A 113 -17.93 -15.53 -7.67
CA GLU A 113 -18.01 -15.29 -6.24
C GLU A 113 -18.98 -14.17 -5.87
N GLY A 114 -19.58 -13.46 -6.85
CA GLY A 114 -20.56 -12.40 -6.66
C GLY A 114 -21.73 -12.49 -7.64
N ASN A 115 -22.89 -11.94 -7.30
CA ASN A 115 -24.12 -12.06 -8.10
C ASN A 115 -24.21 -11.01 -9.23
N HIS A 116 -23.48 -9.90 -9.14
CA HIS A 116 -23.48 -8.82 -10.11
C HIS A 116 -22.20 -8.74 -10.94
N GLY A 117 -21.20 -9.60 -10.68
CA GLY A 117 -19.88 -9.54 -11.32
C GLY A 117 -19.03 -8.36 -10.81
N GLU A 118 -19.36 -7.83 -9.65
CA GLU A 118 -18.63 -6.75 -8.99
C GLU A 118 -17.86 -7.31 -7.78
N ASP A 119 -16.78 -6.63 -7.43
CA ASP A 119 -16.07 -6.97 -6.20
C ASP A 119 -16.89 -6.59 -4.96
N VAL A 120 -16.76 -7.40 -3.91
CA VAL A 120 -17.28 -7.06 -2.60
C VAL A 120 -16.69 -5.72 -2.15
N LYS A 121 -17.55 -4.78 -1.79
CA LYS A 121 -17.13 -3.46 -1.32
C LYS A 121 -16.50 -3.58 0.06
N GLU A 122 -15.30 -3.05 0.16
CA GLU A 122 -14.63 -2.81 1.43
C GLU A 122 -14.58 -1.31 1.73
N TYR A 123 -14.45 -0.93 3.00
CA TYR A 123 -14.62 0.45 3.44
C TYR A 123 -13.27 1.12 3.62
N TRP A 124 -12.75 1.63 2.53
CA TRP A 124 -11.52 2.40 2.47
C TRP A 124 -11.70 3.66 1.61
N TRP A 125 -10.92 4.71 1.89
CA TRP A 125 -11.05 6.01 1.24
C TRP A 125 -9.70 6.66 1.05
N TYR A 126 -9.53 7.34 -0.05
CA TYR A 126 -8.51 8.35 -0.25
C TYR A 126 -9.03 9.65 0.35
N LEU A 127 -8.40 10.14 1.42
CA LEU A 127 -8.91 11.30 2.15
C LEU A 127 -8.33 12.62 1.63
N ASP A 128 -7.05 12.62 1.27
CA ASP A 128 -6.34 13.81 0.81
C ASP A 128 -5.15 13.41 -0.06
N ALA A 129 -4.81 14.26 -1.05
CA ALA A 129 -3.61 14.10 -1.86
C ALA A 129 -3.22 15.41 -2.53
N LEU A 130 -1.91 15.70 -2.58
CA LEU A 130 -1.37 16.76 -3.42
C LEU A 130 -0.99 16.22 -4.81
N PRO A 131 -1.07 17.04 -5.87
CA PRO A 131 -0.67 16.65 -7.21
C PRO A 131 0.78 16.13 -7.33
N SER A 132 1.72 16.67 -6.56
CA SER A 132 3.13 16.21 -6.50
C SER A 132 3.31 14.93 -5.68
N HIS A 133 2.25 14.44 -5.02
CA HIS A 133 2.34 13.36 -4.03
C HIS A 133 3.25 13.68 -2.83
N ALA A 134 3.48 14.97 -2.54
CA ALA A 134 4.23 15.38 -1.36
C ALA A 134 3.43 15.18 -0.05
N TRP A 135 2.12 15.04 -0.15
CA TRP A 135 1.19 14.74 0.93
C TRP A 135 0.06 13.86 0.40
N ASN A 136 -0.21 12.73 1.06
CA ASN A 136 -1.29 11.81 0.74
C ASN A 136 -1.82 11.16 2.01
N THR A 137 -3.15 11.04 2.16
CA THR A 137 -3.78 10.35 3.30
C THR A 137 -4.85 9.38 2.84
N TRP A 138 -4.87 8.23 3.48
CA TRP A 138 -5.73 7.09 3.18
C TRP A 138 -6.31 6.51 4.46
N ARG A 139 -7.51 5.95 4.42
CA ARG A 139 -8.21 5.34 5.54
C ARG A 139 -8.84 4.01 5.15
N TYR A 140 -8.82 3.05 6.08
CA TYR A 140 -9.53 1.78 5.97
C TYR A 140 -10.23 1.42 7.28
N HIS A 141 -11.48 0.98 7.18
CA HIS A 141 -12.22 0.39 8.29
C HIS A 141 -12.07 -1.14 8.22
N TYR A 142 -11.21 -1.70 9.06
CA TYR A 142 -10.90 -3.11 9.08
C TYR A 142 -11.66 -3.82 10.20
N PRO A 143 -12.51 -4.85 9.93
CA PRO A 143 -13.23 -5.56 10.95
C PRO A 143 -12.30 -6.20 12.00
N GLN A 144 -12.73 -6.19 13.26
CA GLN A 144 -12.08 -6.94 14.36
C GLN A 144 -12.51 -8.40 14.38
N ARG A 145 -13.67 -8.73 13.84
CA ARG A 145 -14.14 -10.10 13.62
C ARG A 145 -13.45 -10.73 12.42
N ALA A 146 -13.47 -12.05 12.30
CA ALA A 146 -12.98 -12.73 11.11
C ALA A 146 -13.69 -12.19 9.87
N PHE A 147 -12.92 -11.81 8.84
CA PHE A 147 -13.49 -11.31 7.59
C PHE A 147 -14.36 -12.41 6.96
N PRO A 148 -15.62 -12.14 6.64
CA PRO A 148 -16.60 -13.18 6.32
C PRO A 148 -16.53 -13.65 4.86
N TYR A 149 -15.34 -14.01 4.37
CA TYR A 149 -15.11 -14.42 2.97
C TYR A 149 -16.10 -15.48 2.49
N GLN A 150 -16.25 -16.57 3.24
CA GLN A 150 -17.10 -17.67 2.81
C GLN A 150 -18.58 -17.29 2.82
N GLN A 151 -19.04 -16.53 3.82
CA GLN A 151 -20.43 -16.05 3.90
C GLN A 151 -20.78 -15.16 2.71
N LEU A 152 -19.88 -14.25 2.34
CA LEU A 152 -20.06 -13.36 1.18
C LEU A 152 -20.16 -14.17 -0.11
N LEU A 153 -19.27 -15.15 -0.31
CA LEU A 153 -19.30 -16.02 -1.49
C LEU A 153 -20.59 -16.84 -1.58
N ASP A 154 -20.98 -17.51 -0.49
CA ASP A 154 -22.12 -18.42 -0.48
C ASP A 154 -23.44 -17.66 -0.64
N GLU A 155 -23.59 -16.50 0.00
CA GLU A 155 -24.79 -15.69 -0.10
C GLU A 155 -24.95 -15.09 -1.50
N ASN A 156 -23.88 -14.53 -2.07
CA ASN A 156 -23.92 -13.93 -3.40
C ASN A 156 -24.15 -14.98 -4.50
N ARG A 157 -23.63 -16.20 -4.36
CA ARG A 157 -23.94 -17.30 -5.29
C ARG A 157 -25.41 -17.72 -5.31
N ARG A 158 -26.12 -17.58 -4.18
CA ARG A 158 -27.56 -17.91 -4.09
C ARG A 158 -28.44 -16.83 -4.67
N ARG A 159 -27.94 -15.59 -4.78
CA ARG A 159 -28.69 -14.45 -5.28
C ARG A 159 -28.63 -14.37 -6.80
N SER A 160 -29.74 -13.97 -7.38
CA SER A 160 -29.81 -13.67 -8.80
C SER A 160 -29.44 -12.21 -9.06
N ARG A 161 -29.21 -11.86 -10.32
CA ARG A 161 -28.98 -10.47 -10.75
C ARG A 161 -30.15 -9.50 -10.47
N PHE A 162 -31.29 -9.99 -10.04
CA PHE A 162 -32.46 -9.18 -9.67
C PHE A 162 -32.57 -8.95 -8.16
N ASP A 163 -31.77 -9.68 -7.37
CA ASP A 163 -31.68 -9.49 -5.93
C ASP A 163 -30.63 -8.42 -5.63
N LEU A 164 -30.78 -7.75 -4.49
CA LEU A 164 -29.74 -6.83 -4.01
C LEU A 164 -28.47 -7.61 -3.72
N GLU A 165 -27.32 -7.01 -3.98
CA GLU A 165 -26.04 -7.56 -3.58
C GLU A 165 -25.96 -7.76 -2.07
N TYR A 166 -25.28 -8.82 -1.63
CA TYR A 166 -25.01 -9.04 -0.22
C TYR A 166 -23.63 -8.43 0.09
N GLU A 167 -23.66 -7.36 0.85
CA GLU A 167 -22.46 -6.57 1.14
C GLU A 167 -21.86 -6.92 2.50
N LEU A 168 -20.63 -6.44 2.74
CA LEU A 168 -19.93 -6.64 4.02
C LEU A 168 -20.73 -6.11 5.22
N LEU A 169 -21.50 -5.02 5.05
CA LEU A 169 -22.38 -4.49 6.11
C LEU A 169 -23.48 -5.46 6.51
N ASP A 170 -23.98 -6.25 5.56
CA ASP A 170 -25.06 -7.21 5.82
C ASP A 170 -24.60 -8.41 6.66
N THR A 171 -23.28 -8.62 6.77
CA THR A 171 -22.67 -9.74 7.48
C THR A 171 -22.61 -9.54 9.00
N GLY A 172 -22.85 -8.32 9.50
CA GLY A 172 -22.65 -7.94 10.89
C GLY A 172 -21.15 -7.82 11.29
N ALA A 173 -20.23 -7.74 10.32
CA ALA A 173 -18.79 -7.63 10.60
C ALA A 173 -18.43 -6.37 11.41
N PHE A 174 -19.26 -5.31 11.30
CA PHE A 174 -19.08 -4.03 11.99
C PHE A 174 -20.00 -3.84 13.20
N ASP A 175 -20.80 -4.84 13.58
CA ASP A 175 -21.70 -4.73 14.72
C ASP A 175 -20.93 -4.37 16.01
N GLU A 176 -21.55 -3.53 16.85
CA GLU A 176 -21.00 -3.03 18.10
C GLU A 176 -19.72 -2.19 17.89
N ASP A 177 -19.57 -1.53 16.73
CA ASP A 177 -18.38 -0.75 16.36
C ASP A 177 -17.05 -1.55 16.40
N ARG A 178 -17.11 -2.88 16.25
CA ARG A 178 -15.94 -3.78 16.30
C ARG A 178 -15.12 -3.71 15.03
N TYR A 179 -14.45 -2.59 14.85
CA TYR A 179 -13.52 -2.37 13.74
C TYR A 179 -12.35 -1.48 14.14
N TRP A 180 -11.33 -1.50 13.32
CA TRP A 180 -10.17 -0.63 13.35
C TRP A 180 -10.37 0.51 12.36
N ILE A 181 -10.05 1.74 12.78
CA ILE A 181 -9.83 2.84 11.85
C ILE A 181 -8.32 2.89 11.62
N VAL A 182 -7.89 2.51 10.42
CA VAL A 182 -6.48 2.52 10.05
C VAL A 182 -6.22 3.66 9.08
N ASP A 183 -5.45 4.65 9.52
CA ASP A 183 -5.04 5.77 8.68
C ASP A 183 -3.58 5.61 8.25
N VAL A 184 -3.31 5.84 6.98
CA VAL A 184 -1.95 5.92 6.44
C VAL A 184 -1.73 7.30 5.87
N CYS A 185 -0.64 7.93 6.29
CA CYS A 185 -0.20 9.21 5.75
C CYS A 185 1.19 9.07 5.15
N TYR A 186 1.34 9.50 3.91
CA TYR A 186 2.63 9.70 3.27
C TYR A 186 2.95 11.19 3.17
N ALA A 187 4.18 11.53 3.55
CA ALA A 187 4.75 12.85 3.34
C ALA A 187 6.14 12.72 2.75
N LYS A 188 6.52 13.62 1.85
CA LYS A 188 7.87 13.62 1.29
C LYS A 188 8.68 14.80 1.83
N ALA A 189 9.84 14.51 2.45
CA ALA A 189 10.82 15.54 2.78
C ALA A 189 11.47 16.07 1.50
N GLU A 190 11.90 15.15 0.62
CA GLU A 190 12.49 15.36 -0.68
C GLU A 190 11.87 14.36 -1.68
N PRO A 191 12.10 14.46 -2.99
CA PRO A 191 11.55 13.55 -4.00
C PRO A 191 11.71 12.06 -3.70
N THR A 192 12.83 11.66 -3.08
CA THR A 192 13.16 10.27 -2.74
C THR A 192 13.23 10.00 -1.23
N ASP A 193 12.77 10.93 -0.40
CA ASP A 193 12.74 10.80 1.06
C ASP A 193 11.29 10.81 1.54
N ILE A 194 10.78 9.63 1.85
CA ILE A 194 9.36 9.33 2.04
C ILE A 194 9.11 8.92 3.48
N LEU A 195 8.25 9.67 4.14
CA LEU A 195 7.74 9.40 5.47
C LEU A 195 6.41 8.65 5.37
N MET A 196 6.23 7.61 6.15
CA MET A 196 4.97 6.89 6.29
C MET A 196 4.55 6.87 7.77
N THR A 197 3.36 7.37 8.06
CA THR A 197 2.71 7.20 9.36
C THR A 197 1.56 6.21 9.22
N VAL A 198 1.48 5.24 10.12
CA VAL A 198 0.32 4.35 10.24
C VAL A 198 -0.29 4.57 11.61
N SER A 199 -1.55 5.01 11.65
CA SER A 199 -2.32 5.19 12.87
C SER A 199 -3.45 4.19 12.92
N ALA A 200 -3.53 3.40 13.99
CA ALA A 200 -4.57 2.39 14.20
C ALA A 200 -5.40 2.75 15.44
N THR A 201 -6.66 3.11 15.23
CA THR A 201 -7.60 3.43 16.30
C THR A 201 -8.54 2.25 16.52
N ASN A 202 -8.68 1.83 17.75
CA ASN A 202 -9.65 0.81 18.15
C ASN A 202 -11.03 1.46 18.36
N ALA A 203 -11.95 1.28 17.42
CA ALA A 203 -13.33 1.77 17.55
C ALA A 203 -14.20 0.84 18.41
N GLY A 204 -13.77 -0.41 18.61
CA GLY A 204 -14.54 -1.40 19.37
C GLY A 204 -14.53 -1.17 20.87
N PRO A 205 -15.41 -1.90 21.60
CA PRO A 205 -15.63 -1.70 23.03
C PRO A 205 -14.59 -2.39 23.94
N GLU A 206 -13.70 -3.20 23.37
CA GLU A 206 -12.74 -4.01 24.13
C GLU A 206 -11.30 -3.74 23.65
N THR A 207 -10.33 -4.01 24.52
CA THR A 207 -8.91 -4.01 24.12
C THR A 207 -8.66 -5.14 23.14
N GLU A 208 -8.15 -4.80 21.95
CA GLU A 208 -7.89 -5.75 20.88
C GLU A 208 -6.44 -5.65 20.38
N ILE A 209 -6.01 -6.72 19.71
CA ILE A 209 -4.68 -6.79 19.12
C ILE A 209 -4.82 -6.64 17.61
N LEU A 210 -4.06 -5.70 17.04
CA LEU A 210 -3.87 -5.55 15.60
C LEU A 210 -2.42 -5.86 15.24
N HIS A 211 -2.23 -6.72 14.26
CA HIS A 211 -0.93 -6.90 13.62
C HIS A 211 -0.84 -5.94 12.44
N VAL A 212 0.19 -5.12 12.43
CA VAL A 212 0.44 -4.10 11.42
C VAL A 212 1.79 -4.39 10.76
N LEU A 213 1.77 -4.56 9.45
CA LEU A 213 2.93 -4.98 8.67
C LEU A 213 3.19 -4.00 7.50
N PRO A 214 3.83 -2.83 7.73
CA PRO A 214 4.42 -2.09 6.62
C PRO A 214 5.36 -3.01 5.84
N THR A 215 5.10 -3.14 4.55
CA THR A 215 5.74 -4.13 3.68
C THR A 215 6.43 -3.44 2.52
N LEU A 216 7.69 -3.80 2.29
CA LEU A 216 8.52 -3.31 1.20
C LEU A 216 8.89 -4.49 0.29
N TRP A 217 8.74 -4.33 -1.03
CA TRP A 217 9.11 -5.38 -1.98
C TRP A 217 9.50 -4.83 -3.34
N TYR A 218 10.31 -5.61 -4.05
CA TYR A 218 10.56 -5.37 -5.47
C TYR A 218 9.52 -6.08 -6.33
N ARG A 219 8.96 -5.37 -7.32
CA ARG A 219 8.13 -6.01 -8.36
C ARG A 219 8.97 -7.05 -9.09
N ASN A 220 8.45 -8.25 -9.24
CA ASN A 220 9.18 -9.34 -9.86
C ASN A 220 9.31 -9.12 -11.38
N THR A 221 10.45 -8.62 -11.80
CA THR A 221 10.84 -8.44 -13.21
C THR A 221 11.96 -9.41 -13.62
N TRP A 222 12.70 -9.97 -12.65
CA TRP A 222 13.82 -10.87 -12.91
C TRP A 222 13.41 -12.24 -13.43
N SER A 223 12.16 -12.66 -13.21
CA SER A 223 11.63 -13.90 -13.76
C SER A 223 11.29 -13.83 -15.26
N TRP A 224 11.38 -12.64 -15.89
CA TRP A 224 11.05 -12.47 -17.30
C TRP A 224 12.23 -12.83 -18.22
N ASP A 225 13.45 -12.61 -17.74
CA ASP A 225 14.65 -12.82 -18.53
C ASP A 225 15.61 -13.77 -17.82
N VAL A 226 16.08 -14.78 -18.53
CA VAL A 226 17.03 -15.79 -18.00
C VAL A 226 18.36 -15.11 -17.67
N GLY A 227 18.82 -15.30 -16.44
CA GLY A 227 20.12 -14.80 -15.98
C GLY A 227 20.09 -13.43 -15.30
N THR A 228 18.93 -12.82 -15.16
CA THR A 228 18.76 -11.59 -14.37
C THR A 228 18.92 -11.89 -12.88
N THR A 229 19.76 -11.14 -12.19
CA THR A 229 19.93 -11.24 -10.73
C THR A 229 18.87 -10.39 -10.04
N PRO A 230 18.06 -10.96 -9.12
CA PRO A 230 17.10 -10.16 -8.35
C PRO A 230 17.81 -9.13 -7.46
N PRO A 231 17.22 -7.95 -7.28
CA PRO A 231 17.67 -6.96 -6.31
C PRO A 231 17.51 -7.50 -4.88
N THR A 232 18.15 -6.87 -3.90
CA THR A 232 18.18 -7.39 -2.53
C THR A 232 17.67 -6.39 -1.50
N LEU A 233 16.79 -6.86 -0.63
CA LEU A 233 16.47 -6.29 0.66
C LEU A 233 17.19 -7.10 1.74
N ALA A 234 17.83 -6.45 2.70
CA ALA A 234 18.50 -7.11 3.80
C ALA A 234 18.32 -6.36 5.12
N ALA A 235 18.41 -7.08 6.23
CA ALA A 235 18.42 -6.44 7.55
C ALA A 235 19.71 -5.61 7.71
N GLY A 236 19.55 -4.31 7.90
CA GLY A 236 20.61 -3.36 8.14
C GLY A 236 20.92 -3.15 9.62
N ALA A 237 21.72 -2.14 9.90
CA ALA A 237 22.03 -1.73 11.28
C ALA A 237 20.80 -1.11 11.97
N ALA A 238 20.75 -1.19 13.29
CA ALA A 238 19.72 -0.56 14.12
C ALA A 238 18.26 -0.88 13.74
N GLY A 239 18.00 -2.05 13.14
CA GLY A 239 16.65 -2.45 12.73
C GLY A 239 16.17 -1.85 11.42
N ALA A 240 17.02 -1.14 10.67
CA ALA A 240 16.73 -0.68 9.32
C ALA A 240 16.68 -1.85 8.32
N VAL A 241 16.04 -1.63 7.18
CA VAL A 241 16.13 -2.48 6.00
C VAL A 241 17.00 -1.79 4.95
N SER A 242 18.08 -2.44 4.55
CA SER A 242 18.95 -2.02 3.45
C SER A 242 18.29 -2.40 2.12
N VAL A 243 18.29 -1.48 1.18
CA VAL A 243 17.68 -1.58 -0.14
C VAL A 243 18.76 -1.34 -1.19
N GLU A 244 18.99 -2.31 -2.06
CA GLU A 244 19.96 -2.20 -3.15
C GLU A 244 19.26 -2.49 -4.49
N HIS A 245 19.25 -1.51 -5.39
CA HIS A 245 18.64 -1.65 -6.71
C HIS A 245 19.45 -0.92 -7.79
N PRO A 246 19.70 -1.54 -8.97
CA PRO A 246 20.55 -0.96 -10.03
C PRO A 246 20.14 0.43 -10.51
N PHE A 247 18.84 0.73 -10.48
CA PHE A 247 18.27 2.01 -10.96
C PHE A 247 17.85 2.97 -9.85
N LEU A 248 17.53 2.47 -8.65
CA LEU A 248 17.12 3.31 -7.53
C LEU A 248 18.29 3.67 -6.61
N GLY A 249 19.43 2.99 -6.80
CA GLY A 249 20.60 3.15 -5.93
C GLY A 249 20.42 2.47 -4.57
N GLU A 250 21.11 2.99 -3.57
CA GLU A 250 21.08 2.50 -2.20
C GLU A 250 20.10 3.33 -1.37
N LEU A 251 19.07 2.68 -0.83
CA LEU A 251 18.09 3.27 0.07
C LEU A 251 18.10 2.52 1.41
N GLU A 252 17.52 3.14 2.43
CA GLU A 252 17.21 2.49 3.70
C GLU A 252 15.77 2.74 4.13
N LEU A 253 15.10 1.70 4.65
CA LEU A 253 13.82 1.86 5.34
C LEU A 253 14.08 1.83 6.84
N LEU A 254 13.84 2.96 7.52
CA LEU A 254 13.84 3.05 8.97
C LEU A 254 12.45 2.69 9.48
N ALA A 255 12.36 1.71 10.38
CA ALA A 255 11.12 1.34 11.05
C ALA A 255 11.22 1.73 12.54
N GLY A 256 10.38 2.67 12.97
CA GLY A 256 10.35 3.16 14.34
C GLY A 256 9.85 2.11 15.34
N PRO A 257 10.08 2.32 16.64
CA PRO A 257 9.52 1.43 17.67
C PRO A 257 7.99 1.56 17.73
N ALA A 258 7.33 0.51 18.21
CA ALA A 258 5.92 0.59 18.59
C ALA A 258 5.72 1.61 19.76
N PRO A 259 4.51 2.14 19.97
CA PRO A 259 4.24 3.13 21.02
C PRO A 259 4.69 2.71 22.42
N HIS A 260 4.73 1.41 22.70
CA HIS A 260 5.20 0.86 23.99
C HIS A 260 6.68 0.43 23.97
N GLY A 261 7.47 0.87 22.98
CA GLY A 261 8.94 0.74 22.96
C GLY A 261 9.50 -0.51 22.30
N GLY A 262 8.68 -1.42 21.77
CA GLY A 262 9.14 -2.62 21.07
C GLY A 262 9.58 -2.31 19.63
N GLN A 263 10.73 -2.84 19.21
CA GLN A 263 11.12 -2.83 17.79
C GLN A 263 10.31 -3.88 17.01
N PRO A 264 9.98 -3.63 15.72
CA PRO A 264 9.32 -4.64 14.90
C PRO A 264 10.23 -5.84 14.63
N GLU A 265 9.62 -7.02 14.48
CA GLU A 265 10.29 -8.17 13.88
C GLU A 265 10.35 -7.96 12.36
N LEU A 266 11.55 -8.01 11.78
CA LEU A 266 11.71 -7.93 10.33
C LEU A 266 11.62 -9.32 9.70
N LEU A 267 10.60 -9.54 8.88
CA LEU A 267 10.33 -10.78 8.17
C LEU A 267 10.74 -10.65 6.70
N PHE A 268 11.47 -11.64 6.17
CA PHE A 268 11.96 -11.61 4.79
C PHE A 268 11.52 -12.83 4.01
N CYS A 269 11.15 -12.64 2.75
CA CYS A 269 10.89 -13.69 1.77
C CYS A 269 11.21 -13.20 0.37
N ASP A 270 10.95 -14.01 -0.65
CA ASP A 270 11.12 -13.62 -2.04
C ASP A 270 9.76 -13.31 -2.67
N ASN A 271 9.66 -12.21 -3.41
CA ASN A 271 8.47 -11.88 -4.18
C ASN A 271 8.40 -12.74 -5.44
N GLU A 272 8.28 -14.05 -5.22
CA GLU A 272 8.18 -15.08 -6.26
C GLU A 272 6.99 -16.01 -6.00
N THR A 273 6.42 -16.51 -7.08
CA THR A 273 5.25 -17.38 -7.03
C THR A 273 5.54 -18.68 -6.29
N ASN A 274 4.67 -19.06 -5.36
CA ASN A 274 4.67 -20.36 -4.70
C ASN A 274 4.09 -21.41 -5.66
N VAL A 275 4.94 -21.94 -6.56
CA VAL A 275 4.53 -22.91 -7.59
C VAL A 275 4.11 -24.24 -6.99
N ALA A 276 4.68 -24.63 -5.86
CA ALA A 276 4.28 -25.85 -5.16
C ALA A 276 2.84 -25.77 -4.65
N ARG A 277 2.46 -24.64 -4.05
CA ARG A 277 1.10 -24.41 -3.55
C ARG A 277 0.07 -24.28 -4.67
N LEU A 278 0.39 -23.52 -5.71
CA LEU A 278 -0.58 -23.16 -6.75
C LEU A 278 -0.73 -24.24 -7.83
N TYR A 279 0.32 -24.99 -8.10
CA TYR A 279 0.38 -25.89 -9.28
C TYR A 279 0.84 -27.31 -8.95
N ASP A 280 1.06 -27.60 -7.67
CA ASP A 280 1.65 -28.89 -7.23
C ASP A 280 2.96 -29.22 -7.98
N ALA A 281 3.71 -28.19 -8.36
CA ALA A 281 4.92 -28.30 -9.15
C ALA A 281 6.17 -28.33 -8.27
N PRO A 282 7.15 -29.21 -8.57
CA PRO A 282 8.43 -29.20 -7.87
C PRO A 282 9.23 -27.94 -8.25
N GLY A 283 10.06 -27.48 -7.31
CA GLY A 283 10.89 -26.30 -7.52
C GLY A 283 10.23 -25.01 -7.00
N GLY A 284 10.76 -23.87 -7.43
CA GLY A 284 10.36 -22.56 -6.94
C GLY A 284 11.24 -22.07 -5.79
N PRO A 285 11.00 -20.85 -5.31
CA PRO A 285 11.79 -20.23 -4.25
C PRO A 285 11.60 -20.97 -2.93
N ARG A 286 12.66 -21.00 -2.13
CA ARG A 286 12.60 -21.60 -0.79
C ARG A 286 11.68 -20.83 0.16
N PHE A 287 11.59 -19.52 -0.03
CA PHE A 287 10.81 -18.61 0.78
C PHE A 287 9.89 -17.79 -0.14
N PRO A 288 8.80 -18.36 -0.67
CA PRO A 288 7.94 -17.72 -1.66
C PRO A 288 7.16 -16.53 -1.08
N LYS A 289 6.45 -15.80 -1.95
CA LYS A 289 5.71 -14.58 -1.65
C LYS A 289 4.80 -14.67 -0.41
N ASP A 290 4.16 -15.82 -0.20
CA ASP A 290 3.23 -16.08 0.90
C ASP A 290 3.88 -16.54 2.21
N ALA A 291 5.21 -16.64 2.25
CA ALA A 291 5.94 -17.06 3.47
C ALA A 291 5.68 -16.15 4.68
N ILE A 292 5.54 -14.83 4.45
CA ILE A 292 5.20 -13.87 5.52
C ILE A 292 3.76 -14.11 6.03
N ASN A 293 2.81 -14.38 5.13
CA ASN A 293 1.45 -14.76 5.52
C ASN A 293 1.45 -15.97 6.45
N ASP A 294 2.12 -17.04 6.05
CA ASP A 294 2.14 -18.30 6.80
C ASP A 294 2.87 -18.14 8.15
N ARG A 295 3.92 -17.31 8.21
CA ARG A 295 4.60 -16.95 9.45
C ARG A 295 3.68 -16.23 10.42
N VAL A 296 2.96 -15.23 9.96
CA VAL A 296 2.13 -14.38 10.85
C VAL A 296 0.85 -15.09 11.27
N VAL A 297 0.16 -15.73 10.33
CA VAL A 297 -1.17 -16.33 10.57
C VAL A 297 -1.07 -17.67 11.29
N SER A 298 -0.11 -18.51 10.93
CA SER A 298 0.01 -19.89 11.47
C SER A 298 1.25 -20.11 12.33
N GLY A 299 2.16 -19.13 12.46
CA GLY A 299 3.41 -19.28 13.18
C GLY A 299 4.43 -20.19 12.50
N ALA A 300 4.25 -20.49 11.21
CA ALA A 300 5.14 -21.38 10.48
C ALA A 300 6.55 -20.78 10.28
N GLU A 301 7.57 -21.65 10.20
CA GLU A 301 8.96 -21.24 9.95
C GLU A 301 9.22 -21.13 8.44
N THR A 302 8.52 -20.24 7.78
CA THR A 302 8.49 -20.07 6.32
C THR A 302 9.32 -18.89 5.82
N VAL A 303 9.68 -17.94 6.68
CA VAL A 303 10.47 -16.77 6.32
C VAL A 303 11.96 -17.05 6.28
N ASN A 304 12.72 -16.24 5.54
CA ASN A 304 14.16 -16.43 5.36
C ASN A 304 14.94 -16.11 6.65
N PRO A 305 15.55 -17.11 7.31
CA PRO A 305 16.31 -16.89 8.54
C PRO A 305 17.61 -16.09 8.33
N GLN A 306 18.09 -15.94 7.10
CA GLN A 306 19.23 -15.10 6.75
C GLN A 306 18.86 -13.61 6.72
N ARG A 307 17.58 -13.28 6.97
CA ARG A 307 17.06 -11.91 7.00
C ARG A 307 17.39 -11.10 5.75
N ARG A 308 17.15 -11.71 4.59
CA ARG A 308 17.32 -11.11 3.26
C ARG A 308 16.34 -11.73 2.27
N GLY A 309 16.01 -11.00 1.20
CA GLY A 309 15.11 -11.45 0.15
C GLY A 309 14.69 -10.30 -0.75
N THR A 310 13.64 -10.47 -1.51
CA THR A 310 13.09 -9.41 -2.38
C THR A 310 11.77 -8.84 -1.84
N LYS A 311 11.29 -9.35 -0.70
CA LYS A 311 10.12 -8.83 0.05
C LYS A 311 10.46 -8.83 1.56
N CYS A 312 10.10 -7.74 2.24
CA CYS A 312 10.31 -7.59 3.68
C CYS A 312 9.09 -6.94 4.31
N ALA A 313 8.70 -7.40 5.50
CA ALA A 313 7.69 -6.75 6.33
C ALA A 313 8.24 -6.42 7.72
N ALA A 314 7.92 -5.23 8.22
CA ALA A 314 8.14 -4.85 9.60
C ALA A 314 6.89 -5.22 10.41
N TRP A 315 6.96 -6.29 11.20
CA TRP A 315 5.83 -6.84 11.92
C TRP A 315 5.68 -6.27 13.33
N TYR A 316 4.62 -5.49 13.52
CA TYR A 316 4.20 -4.93 14.80
C TYR A 316 2.99 -5.69 15.34
N ARG A 317 2.92 -5.85 16.66
CA ARG A 317 1.76 -6.35 17.40
C ARG A 317 1.31 -5.27 18.37
N LEU A 318 0.19 -4.62 18.05
CA LEU A 318 -0.33 -3.48 18.79
C LEU A 318 -1.51 -3.91 19.64
N SER A 319 -1.41 -3.77 20.96
CA SER A 319 -2.55 -3.91 21.88
C SER A 319 -3.10 -2.51 22.13
N VAL A 320 -4.34 -2.25 21.72
CA VAL A 320 -4.93 -0.91 21.74
C VAL A 320 -6.27 -0.96 22.50
N GLN A 321 -6.42 -0.05 23.47
CA GLN A 321 -7.64 0.04 24.27
C GLN A 321 -8.78 0.71 23.46
N PRO A 322 -10.05 0.54 23.88
CA PRO A 322 -11.18 1.20 23.25
C PRO A 322 -10.98 2.73 23.12
N GLY A 323 -11.17 3.26 21.91
CA GLY A 323 -11.01 4.67 21.60
C GLY A 323 -9.57 5.19 21.54
N GLU A 324 -8.57 4.36 21.87
CA GLU A 324 -7.17 4.75 21.75
C GLU A 324 -6.62 4.54 20.34
N THR A 325 -5.55 5.28 20.04
CA THR A 325 -4.81 5.21 18.77
C THR A 325 -3.35 4.87 19.00
N ALA A 326 -2.85 3.88 18.28
CA ALA A 326 -1.43 3.57 18.20
C ALA A 326 -0.85 4.12 16.89
N GLU A 327 0.29 4.83 16.96
CA GLU A 327 0.97 5.41 15.81
C GLU A 327 2.32 4.73 15.58
N LEU A 328 2.60 4.41 14.31
CA LEU A 328 3.89 3.90 13.82
C LEU A 328 4.48 4.89 12.82
N ARG A 329 5.80 5.03 12.84
CA ARG A 329 6.56 5.90 11.93
C ARG A 329 7.60 5.10 11.17
N LEU A 330 7.61 5.25 9.84
CA LEU A 330 8.61 4.68 8.96
C LEU A 330 9.13 5.76 8.02
N ARG A 331 10.38 5.61 7.57
CA ARG A 331 10.98 6.53 6.60
C ARG A 331 11.84 5.76 5.60
N LEU A 332 11.51 5.85 4.33
CA LEU A 332 12.30 5.33 3.22
C LEU A 332 13.08 6.48 2.61
N ARG A 333 14.42 6.39 2.59
CA ARG A 333 15.29 7.48 2.14
C ARG A 333 16.58 6.94 1.51
N PRO A 334 17.35 7.77 0.80
CA PRO A 334 18.70 7.41 0.37
C PRO A 334 19.60 7.04 1.55
N ALA A 335 20.36 5.95 1.42
CA ALA A 335 21.21 5.44 2.48
C ALA A 335 22.35 6.41 2.81
N GLY A 336 22.67 6.55 4.10
CA GLY A 336 23.77 7.38 4.58
C GLY A 336 23.56 8.90 4.44
N ILE A 337 22.37 9.35 4.08
CA ILE A 337 22.02 10.76 3.95
C ILE A 337 20.98 11.16 5.00
N GLY A 338 21.11 12.37 5.53
CA GLY A 338 20.16 12.94 6.48
C GLY A 338 20.56 12.77 7.93
N SER A 339 19.59 12.98 8.83
CA SER A 339 19.76 12.89 10.27
C SER A 339 19.92 11.45 10.76
N ASP A 340 20.45 11.27 11.97
CA ASP A 340 20.50 9.96 12.63
C ASP A 340 19.07 9.36 12.76
N PRO A 341 18.94 8.01 12.88
CA PRO A 341 17.62 7.35 12.88
C PRO A 341 16.66 7.87 13.94
N ALA A 342 17.14 8.26 15.12
CA ALA A 342 16.28 8.76 16.20
C ALA A 342 15.69 10.14 15.84
N SER A 343 16.49 11.04 15.29
CA SER A 343 16.06 12.34 14.78
C SER A 343 15.17 12.18 13.55
N ALA A 344 15.55 11.28 12.63
CA ALA A 344 14.84 11.02 11.38
C ALA A 344 13.41 10.52 11.59
N LEU A 345 13.13 9.83 12.69
CA LEU A 345 11.79 9.34 13.09
C LEU A 345 11.14 10.19 14.20
N GLY A 346 11.87 11.15 14.76
CA GLY A 346 11.46 12.01 15.83
C GLY A 346 11.06 13.43 15.39
N ALA A 347 11.83 14.43 15.82
CA ALA A 347 11.54 15.84 15.58
C ALA A 347 11.56 16.24 14.11
N ASP A 348 12.50 15.70 13.34
CA ASP A 348 12.62 15.94 11.90
C ASP A 348 11.38 15.38 11.17
N PHE A 349 10.97 14.16 11.51
CA PHE A 349 9.75 13.55 10.98
C PHE A 349 8.51 14.42 11.20
N THR A 350 8.30 14.86 12.44
CA THR A 350 7.15 15.71 12.80
C THR A 350 7.18 17.03 12.04
N SER A 351 8.35 17.65 11.91
CA SER A 351 8.51 18.91 11.18
C SER A 351 8.12 18.78 9.71
N VAL A 352 8.52 17.69 9.05
CA VAL A 352 8.15 17.41 7.66
C VAL A 352 6.65 17.20 7.51
N LEU A 353 6.04 16.35 8.36
CA LEU A 353 4.60 16.11 8.34
C LEU A 353 3.80 17.42 8.47
N ASP A 354 4.15 18.25 9.45
CA ASP A 354 3.47 19.50 9.69
C ASP A 354 3.60 20.48 8.52
N ALA A 355 4.79 20.54 7.92
CA ALA A 355 5.05 21.35 6.73
C ALA A 355 4.21 20.90 5.53
N ARG A 356 4.21 19.59 5.23
CA ARG A 356 3.46 19.06 4.06
C ARG A 356 1.96 19.22 4.24
N ARG A 357 1.43 19.02 5.46
CA ARG A 357 0.02 19.26 5.79
C ARG A 357 -0.36 20.73 5.57
N ALA A 358 0.45 21.65 6.10
CA ALA A 358 0.20 23.07 5.97
C ALA A 358 0.21 23.53 4.50
N GLU A 359 1.13 23.01 3.69
CA GLU A 359 1.19 23.29 2.25
C GLU A 359 -0.02 22.71 1.49
N ALA A 360 -0.53 21.55 1.90
CA ALA A 360 -1.76 20.98 1.34
C ALA A 360 -2.97 21.85 1.69
N ASP A 361 -3.07 22.28 2.94
CA ASP A 361 -4.16 23.17 3.38
C ASP A 361 -4.16 24.50 2.62
N GLU A 362 -2.99 25.08 2.39
CA GLU A 362 -2.84 26.31 1.62
C GLU A 362 -3.22 26.11 0.14
N PHE A 363 -2.71 25.04 -0.48
CA PHE A 363 -3.01 24.74 -1.87
C PHE A 363 -4.52 24.59 -2.11
N TYR A 364 -5.22 23.83 -1.26
CA TYR A 364 -6.67 23.65 -1.38
C TYR A 364 -7.47 24.87 -0.96
N ALA A 365 -6.98 25.70 -0.04
CA ALA A 365 -7.62 26.99 0.27
C ALA A 365 -7.66 27.94 -0.93
N GLU A 366 -6.62 27.92 -1.79
CA GLU A 366 -6.61 28.71 -3.02
C GLU A 366 -7.57 28.17 -4.10
N LEU A 367 -7.77 26.84 -4.15
CA LEU A 367 -8.65 26.20 -5.15
C LEU A 367 -10.12 26.23 -4.74
N SER A 368 -10.41 26.37 -3.45
CA SER A 368 -11.77 26.32 -2.92
C SER A 368 -12.51 27.60 -3.22
N PRO A 369 -13.78 27.53 -3.69
CA PRO A 369 -14.61 28.70 -3.81
C PRO A 369 -14.76 29.42 -2.45
N ALA A 370 -14.66 30.75 -2.43
CA ALA A 370 -14.77 31.54 -1.19
C ALA A 370 -16.10 31.37 -0.45
N THR A 371 -17.12 30.87 -1.15
CA THR A 371 -18.47 30.62 -0.60
C THR A 371 -18.68 29.17 -0.14
N ALA A 372 -17.71 28.28 -0.37
CA ALA A 372 -17.84 26.88 0.00
C ALA A 372 -17.78 26.69 1.53
N SER A 373 -18.66 25.86 2.07
CA SER A 373 -18.61 25.40 3.45
C SER A 373 -17.42 24.47 3.69
N ALA A 374 -17.09 24.23 4.95
CA ALA A 374 -16.03 23.27 5.32
C ALA A 374 -16.30 21.86 4.77
N ASP A 375 -17.56 21.42 4.80
CA ASP A 375 -17.97 20.11 4.28
C ASP A 375 -17.80 20.01 2.75
N GLU A 376 -18.21 21.05 2.01
CA GLU A 376 -18.01 21.11 0.57
C GLU A 376 -16.52 21.09 0.19
N VAL A 377 -15.67 21.79 0.95
CA VAL A 377 -14.21 21.75 0.77
C VAL A 377 -13.67 20.35 1.03
N ALA A 378 -14.12 19.67 2.10
CA ALA A 378 -13.70 18.31 2.43
C ALA A 378 -14.09 17.31 1.34
N VAL A 379 -15.33 17.39 0.83
CA VAL A 379 -15.79 16.56 -0.29
C VAL A 379 -14.96 16.80 -1.56
N MET A 380 -14.66 18.06 -1.86
CA MET A 380 -13.82 18.42 -3.02
C MET A 380 -12.40 17.86 -2.87
N ARG A 381 -11.75 18.00 -1.70
CA ARG A 381 -10.42 17.46 -1.44
C ARG A 381 -10.40 15.93 -1.60
N GLN A 382 -11.41 15.25 -1.04
CA GLN A 382 -11.53 13.80 -1.17
C GLN A 382 -11.75 13.35 -2.62
N ALA A 383 -12.54 14.09 -3.40
CA ALA A 383 -12.72 13.80 -4.82
C ALA A 383 -11.41 13.94 -5.62
N PHE A 384 -10.62 14.98 -5.35
CA PHE A 384 -9.28 15.12 -5.93
C PHE A 384 -8.33 14.01 -5.48
N ALA A 385 -8.36 13.64 -4.19
CA ALA A 385 -7.57 12.53 -3.68
C ALA A 385 -7.89 11.22 -4.43
N GLY A 386 -9.17 10.91 -4.65
CA GLY A 386 -9.60 9.77 -5.42
C GLY A 386 -9.02 9.75 -6.83
N LEU A 387 -8.98 10.88 -7.52
CA LEU A 387 -8.36 10.99 -8.85
C LEU A 387 -6.83 10.85 -8.82
N LEU A 388 -6.17 11.40 -7.80
CA LEU A 388 -4.71 11.39 -7.69
C LEU A 388 -4.14 10.04 -7.25
N TRP A 389 -4.86 9.30 -6.40
CA TRP A 389 -4.47 7.97 -5.93
C TRP A 389 -4.82 6.84 -6.90
N THR A 390 -5.72 7.04 -7.85
CA THR A 390 -6.13 6.02 -8.82
C THR A 390 -5.24 5.95 -10.06
N LYS A 391 -4.05 6.49 -9.99
CA LYS A 391 -3.04 6.34 -11.03
C LYS A 391 -2.51 4.92 -10.99
N GLN A 392 -2.83 4.14 -12.00
CA GLN A 392 -2.33 2.77 -12.13
C GLN A 392 -1.12 2.74 -13.04
N PHE A 393 -0.11 1.96 -12.66
CA PHE A 393 0.97 1.62 -13.55
C PHE A 393 0.48 0.63 -14.61
N TYR A 394 0.66 0.99 -15.87
CA TYR A 394 0.33 0.12 -16.99
C TYR A 394 1.58 -0.13 -17.82
N TYR A 395 2.16 -1.32 -17.67
CA TYR A 395 3.37 -1.69 -18.41
C TYR A 395 3.01 -2.12 -19.82
N TYR A 396 2.97 -1.17 -20.74
CA TYR A 396 2.78 -1.41 -22.15
C TYR A 396 3.96 -0.86 -22.95
N ASN A 397 4.93 -1.71 -23.24
CA ASN A 397 6.08 -1.34 -24.05
C ASN A 397 5.71 -1.48 -25.53
N VAL A 398 5.34 -0.36 -26.16
CA VAL A 398 4.94 -0.32 -27.58
C VAL A 398 6.06 -0.76 -28.52
N ALA A 399 7.33 -0.44 -28.19
CA ALA A 399 8.48 -0.85 -29.00
C ALA A 399 8.62 -2.38 -29.02
N ASP A 400 8.63 -3.02 -27.85
CA ASP A 400 8.70 -4.49 -27.75
C ASP A 400 7.48 -5.15 -28.42
N TRP A 401 6.31 -4.54 -28.31
CA TRP A 401 5.11 -5.07 -28.96
C TRP A 401 5.24 -5.03 -30.50
N LEU A 402 5.70 -3.91 -31.03
CA LEU A 402 5.92 -3.77 -32.47
C LEU A 402 7.01 -4.73 -32.98
N GLU A 403 8.11 -4.90 -32.24
CA GLU A 403 9.19 -5.83 -32.62
C GLU A 403 8.76 -7.31 -32.62
N ARG A 404 7.78 -7.69 -31.80
CA ARG A 404 7.31 -9.08 -31.70
C ARG A 404 6.19 -9.42 -32.69
N PHE A 405 5.47 -8.45 -33.18
CA PHE A 405 4.30 -8.66 -34.03
C PHE A 405 4.40 -8.11 -35.46
N TYR A 406 5.51 -7.46 -35.77
CA TYR A 406 5.86 -6.98 -37.12
C TYR A 406 7.31 -7.33 -37.45
#